data_7394535c36094bf230599e3256f727a1
#
_entry.id   7394535c36094bf230599e3256f727a1
#
_cell.length_a   1.000
_cell.length_b   1.000
_cell.length_c   1.000
_cell.angle_alpha   90.00
_cell.angle_beta   90.00
_cell.angle_gamma   90.00
#
_symmetry.space_group_name_H-M   'P 1'
#
loop_
_entity.id
_entity.type
_entity.pdbx_description
1 polymer ?
#
loop_
_entity_poly.entity_id
_entity_poly.type
_entity_poly.pdbx_seq_one_letter_code
_entity_poly.pdbx_strand_id
1 'polypeptide(L)'
;RFKLSMFLKKRIIATAAVIAMAAAAVYGSTQEMSQTQDTGDRLQLFRGKETIYCWYSDESLSGYINAAAVSFGEQNKVRVIPVLTSDSEYLEVINQETLHSDQIPDIYLLSSDSLEKAYLAGLASKVPDTEEICDTDHFSQAALAAVTYHDKIIGYPVYFDTSALVYNEDYLKTWATQQAEKELSGSSDNDEPVGEGEEIIEEDSLPEDQTTEQATVDEAAVNALAEQYFAKALPSTVDDLLNIADTFDAPEGVEGVMKWDVNNIFYNYWIVGNYMIVGGDPGDDRNDININNPETIQCLEVYKALNQFFFIESDTVTYDSVIQDFIDGKTMFTIGTTDVVKRL
;
A
#
# COMPACT_ATOMS: atom_id res chain seq x y z
N ARG A 1 22.85 33.87 31.31
CA ARG A 1 21.48 33.47 30.88
C ARG A 1 21.29 33.91 29.43
N PHE A 2 21.46 32.98 28.51
CA PHE A 2 21.13 33.19 27.09
C PHE A 2 19.62 33.33 26.98
N LYS A 3 19.09 34.48 26.55
CA LYS A 3 17.71 34.62 26.12
C LYS A 3 17.64 34.02 24.71
N LEU A 4 17.15 32.77 24.59
CA LEU A 4 16.80 32.22 23.29
C LEU A 4 15.80 33.18 22.60
N SER A 5 16.06 33.52 21.34
CA SER A 5 15.16 34.35 20.58
C SER A 5 13.80 33.64 20.45
N MET A 6 12.71 34.40 20.38
CA MET A 6 11.33 33.88 20.27
C MET A 6 11.19 32.90 19.07
N PHE A 7 11.90 33.16 17.99
CA PHE A 7 11.99 32.29 16.81
C PHE A 7 12.62 30.93 17.09
N LEU A 8 13.68 30.88 17.90
CA LEU A 8 14.36 29.63 18.22
C LEU A 8 13.51 28.75 19.16
N LYS A 9 12.76 29.39 20.07
CA LYS A 9 11.80 28.68 20.94
C LYS A 9 10.65 28.07 20.12
N LYS A 10 10.08 28.82 19.17
CA LYS A 10 9.03 28.30 18.28
C LYS A 10 9.53 27.09 17.45
N ARG A 11 10.74 27.17 16.91
CA ARG A 11 11.33 26.05 16.15
C ARG A 11 11.52 24.80 17.00
N ILE A 12 12.04 24.94 18.23
CA ILE A 12 12.21 23.83 19.16
C ILE A 12 10.85 23.21 19.52
N ILE A 13 9.84 24.05 19.77
CA ILE A 13 8.49 23.58 20.10
C ILE A 13 7.85 22.90 18.89
N ALA A 14 8.02 23.45 17.67
CA ALA A 14 7.52 22.84 16.45
C ALA A 14 8.17 21.47 16.19
N THR A 15 9.48 21.35 16.40
CA THR A 15 10.19 20.06 16.29
C THR A 15 9.65 19.04 17.30
N ALA A 16 9.46 19.44 18.55
CA ALA A 16 8.88 18.57 19.57
C ALA A 16 7.42 18.17 19.28
N ALA A 17 6.65 19.05 18.59
CA ALA A 17 5.29 18.74 18.14
C ALA A 17 5.27 17.63 17.09
N VAL A 18 6.16 17.69 16.12
CA VAL A 18 6.28 16.64 15.08
C VAL A 18 6.69 15.30 15.71
N ILE A 19 7.64 15.33 16.63
CA ILE A 19 8.08 14.12 17.37
C ILE A 19 6.91 13.50 18.14
N ALA A 20 6.13 14.32 18.85
CA ALA A 20 4.99 13.82 19.62
C ALA A 20 3.88 13.29 18.69
N MET A 21 3.69 13.90 17.51
CA MET A 21 2.74 13.41 16.51
C MET A 21 3.19 12.07 15.92
N ALA A 22 4.48 11.92 15.59
CA ALA A 22 5.03 10.65 15.13
C ALA A 22 4.95 9.54 16.21
N ALA A 23 5.28 9.86 17.45
CA ALA A 23 5.15 8.92 18.58
C ALA A 23 3.69 8.56 18.87
N ALA A 24 2.75 9.51 18.72
CA ALA A 24 1.31 9.25 18.88
C ALA A 24 0.76 8.38 17.73
N ALA A 25 1.36 8.46 16.52
CA ALA A 25 1.00 7.58 15.40
C ALA A 25 1.31 6.12 15.71
N VAL A 26 2.49 5.86 16.29
CA VAL A 26 2.89 4.50 16.71
C VAL A 26 2.03 4.01 17.88
N TYR A 27 1.65 4.89 18.80
CA TYR A 27 0.86 4.50 19.97
C TYR A 27 -0.65 4.42 19.70
N GLY A 28 -1.17 5.28 18.80
CA GLY A 28 -2.60 5.35 18.47
C GLY A 28 -3.12 4.17 17.63
N SER A 29 -2.21 3.46 16.93
CA SER A 29 -2.58 2.25 16.19
C SER A 29 -2.98 1.06 17.09
N THR A 30 -2.83 1.20 18.41
CA THR A 30 -3.12 0.13 19.39
C THR A 30 -4.32 0.40 20.30
N GLN A 31 -5.01 1.55 20.17
CA GLN A 31 -6.17 1.87 20.99
C GLN A 31 -7.39 2.30 20.16
N GLU A 32 -8.52 1.64 20.39
CA GLU A 32 -9.83 2.05 19.88
C GLU A 32 -10.17 3.46 20.38
N MET A 33 -10.33 4.41 19.44
CA MET A 33 -10.74 5.76 19.76
C MET A 33 -12.25 5.82 20.09
N SER A 34 -12.60 6.05 21.33
CA SER A 34 -13.96 6.45 21.68
C SER A 34 -14.19 7.90 21.22
N GLN A 35 -15.17 8.10 20.33
CA GLN A 35 -15.64 9.41 19.92
C GLN A 35 -16.27 10.15 21.11
N THR A 36 -15.68 11.23 21.54
CA THR A 36 -16.37 12.24 22.37
C THR A 36 -16.46 13.53 21.57
N GLN A 37 -17.69 13.81 21.09
CA GLN A 37 -18.09 15.12 20.64
C GLN A 37 -18.21 16.03 21.85
N ASP A 38 -17.29 16.95 22.05
CA ASP A 38 -17.51 18.19 22.77
C ASP A 38 -16.43 19.23 22.40
N THR A 39 -16.71 20.02 21.35
CA THR A 39 -15.74 20.96 20.77
C THR A 39 -15.93 22.41 21.28
N GLY A 40 -16.95 22.68 22.11
CA GLY A 40 -17.33 24.05 22.46
C GLY A 40 -16.54 24.70 23.59
N ASP A 41 -16.12 23.95 24.60
CA ASP A 41 -15.61 24.54 25.87
C ASP A 41 -14.08 24.50 26.01
N ARG A 42 -13.37 23.74 25.18
CA ARG A 42 -11.91 23.59 25.27
C ARG A 42 -11.11 24.76 24.67
N LEU A 43 -11.71 25.58 23.81
CA LEU A 43 -11.05 26.72 23.21
C LEU A 43 -10.72 27.86 24.19
N GLN A 44 -11.37 27.91 25.37
CA GLN A 44 -11.09 28.91 26.39
C GLN A 44 -9.84 28.63 27.23
N LEU A 45 -9.37 27.36 27.28
CA LEU A 45 -8.22 26.95 28.09
C LEU A 45 -6.87 27.45 27.55
N PHE A 46 -6.82 27.88 26.29
CA PHE A 46 -5.57 28.26 25.61
C PHE A 46 -5.33 29.78 25.51
N ARG A 47 -6.11 30.58 26.17
CA ARG A 47 -5.97 32.02 26.15
C ARG A 47 -4.61 32.44 26.75
N GLY A 48 -3.70 32.94 25.91
CA GLY A 48 -2.36 33.39 26.32
C GLY A 48 -1.24 32.35 26.15
N LYS A 49 -1.53 31.18 25.55
CA LYS A 49 -0.49 30.18 25.22
C LYS A 49 0.17 30.52 23.86
N GLU A 50 1.41 30.11 23.72
CA GLU A 50 2.11 30.19 22.43
C GLU A 50 1.35 29.34 21.40
N THR A 51 1.15 29.88 20.19
CA THR A 51 0.38 29.22 19.13
C THR A 51 1.33 28.68 18.08
N ILE A 52 1.07 27.44 17.63
CA ILE A 52 1.79 26.73 16.57
C ILE A 52 0.77 26.42 15.47
N TYR A 53 1.02 26.87 14.27
CA TYR A 53 0.21 26.53 13.09
C TYR A 53 0.78 25.29 12.41
N CYS A 54 -0.03 24.22 12.30
CA CYS A 54 0.29 22.99 11.62
C CYS A 54 -0.55 22.84 10.35
N TRP A 55 0.09 23.03 9.19
CA TRP A 55 -0.62 22.96 7.93
C TRP A 55 -0.53 21.56 7.30
N TYR A 56 -1.60 21.14 6.65
CA TYR A 56 -1.68 19.85 5.94
C TYR A 56 -2.71 19.94 4.83
N SER A 57 -2.59 19.09 3.79
CA SER A 57 -3.49 19.08 2.64
C SER A 57 -4.36 17.82 2.56
N ASP A 58 -4.00 16.74 3.23
CA ASP A 58 -4.78 15.50 3.23
C ASP A 58 -5.90 15.54 4.28
N GLU A 59 -7.15 15.69 3.82
CA GLU A 59 -8.33 15.72 4.68
C GLU A 59 -8.52 14.44 5.50
N SER A 60 -8.05 13.29 5.00
CA SER A 60 -8.14 12.00 5.70
C SER A 60 -7.39 12.00 7.03
N LEU A 61 -6.37 12.83 7.17
CA LEU A 61 -5.55 12.98 8.37
C LEU A 61 -6.19 13.91 9.42
N SER A 62 -7.28 14.61 9.10
CA SER A 62 -7.86 15.65 9.96
C SER A 62 -8.19 15.14 11.35
N GLY A 63 -8.79 13.95 11.47
CA GLY A 63 -9.10 13.34 12.77
C GLY A 63 -7.87 13.10 13.62
N TYR A 64 -6.83 12.55 13.01
CA TYR A 64 -5.56 12.24 13.65
C TYR A 64 -4.81 13.51 14.08
N ILE A 65 -4.63 14.46 13.16
CA ILE A 65 -3.89 15.70 13.42
C ILE A 65 -4.57 16.53 14.51
N ASN A 66 -5.92 16.62 14.48
CA ASN A 66 -6.65 17.30 15.54
C ASN A 66 -6.48 16.65 16.91
N ALA A 67 -6.54 15.32 17.00
CA ALA A 67 -6.32 14.60 18.24
C ALA A 67 -4.88 14.80 18.77
N ALA A 68 -3.88 14.70 17.89
CA ALA A 68 -2.48 14.93 18.22
C ALA A 68 -2.22 16.38 18.67
N ALA A 69 -2.83 17.36 18.00
CA ALA A 69 -2.73 18.78 18.35
C ALA A 69 -3.27 19.08 19.76
N VAL A 70 -4.41 18.48 20.11
CA VAL A 70 -5.00 18.61 21.46
C VAL A 70 -4.10 17.96 22.51
N SER A 71 -3.69 16.69 22.29
CA SER A 71 -2.87 15.96 23.24
C SER A 71 -1.53 16.66 23.49
N PHE A 72 -0.84 17.07 22.42
CA PHE A 72 0.43 17.79 22.54
C PHE A 72 0.25 19.15 23.22
N GLY A 73 -0.81 19.87 22.87
CA GLY A 73 -1.11 21.19 23.44
C GLY A 73 -1.39 21.16 24.94
N GLU A 74 -2.06 20.11 25.42
CA GLU A 74 -2.31 19.91 26.86
C GLU A 74 -1.01 19.57 27.61
N GLN A 75 -0.19 18.69 27.06
CA GLN A 75 1.08 18.28 27.69
C GLN A 75 2.10 19.40 27.74
N ASN A 76 2.20 20.22 26.69
CA ASN A 76 3.25 21.24 26.54
C ASN A 76 2.76 22.67 26.81
N LYS A 77 1.50 22.85 27.21
CA LYS A 77 0.89 24.16 27.49
C LYS A 77 1.00 25.14 26.32
N VAL A 78 0.94 24.63 25.09
CA VAL A 78 0.88 25.40 23.85
C VAL A 78 -0.46 25.21 23.18
N ARG A 79 -0.75 26.01 22.18
CA ARG A 79 -1.93 25.85 21.32
C ARG A 79 -1.46 25.44 19.93
N VAL A 80 -1.76 24.21 19.50
CA VAL A 80 -1.54 23.78 18.13
C VAL A 80 -2.83 24.00 17.34
N ILE A 81 -2.74 24.69 16.21
CA ILE A 81 -3.87 24.94 15.31
C ILE A 81 -3.60 24.21 14.01
N PRO A 82 -4.29 23.08 13.77
CA PRO A 82 -4.29 22.45 12.47
C PRO A 82 -5.01 23.30 11.43
N VAL A 83 -4.43 23.43 10.24
CA VAL A 83 -4.98 24.18 9.12
C VAL A 83 -4.99 23.27 7.90
N LEU A 84 -6.19 22.85 7.49
CA LEU A 84 -6.38 22.13 6.24
C LEU A 84 -6.31 23.10 5.08
N THR A 85 -5.42 22.86 4.14
CA THR A 85 -5.18 23.71 2.96
C THR A 85 -5.38 22.87 1.71
N SER A 86 -5.74 23.50 0.59
CA SER A 86 -5.86 22.81 -0.70
C SER A 86 -4.54 22.18 -1.12
N ASP A 87 -4.58 20.98 -1.67
CA ASP A 87 -3.41 20.28 -2.22
C ASP A 87 -2.88 20.95 -3.49
N SER A 88 -3.77 21.61 -4.24
CA SER A 88 -3.39 22.36 -5.45
C SER A 88 -2.46 23.52 -5.07
N GLU A 89 -1.25 23.49 -5.62
CA GLU A 89 -0.22 24.51 -5.41
C GLU A 89 0.18 24.70 -3.92
N TYR A 90 0.04 23.65 -3.10
CA TYR A 90 0.24 23.72 -1.65
C TYR A 90 1.57 24.37 -1.25
N LEU A 91 2.68 23.98 -1.89
CA LEU A 91 3.99 24.53 -1.60
C LEU A 91 4.10 26.03 -2.01
N GLU A 92 3.41 26.42 -3.09
CA GLU A 92 3.37 27.80 -3.54
C GLU A 92 2.56 28.67 -2.55
N VAL A 93 1.46 28.15 -2.05
CA VAL A 93 0.66 28.83 -1.02
C VAL A 93 1.49 29.02 0.25
N ILE A 94 2.25 28.02 0.71
CA ILE A 94 3.16 28.15 1.85
C ILE A 94 4.19 29.25 1.59
N ASN A 95 4.77 29.28 0.39
CA ASN A 95 5.76 30.28 0.02
C ASN A 95 5.17 31.72 0.04
N GLN A 96 3.99 31.89 -0.52
CA GLN A 96 3.31 33.18 -0.56
C GLN A 96 2.90 33.66 0.83
N GLU A 97 2.30 32.81 1.65
CA GLU A 97 1.91 33.14 3.01
C GLU A 97 3.11 33.46 3.91
N THR A 98 4.25 32.82 3.69
CA THR A 98 5.50 33.11 4.41
C THR A 98 5.96 34.57 4.19
N LEU A 99 5.57 35.18 3.08
CA LEU A 99 5.93 36.57 2.74
C LEU A 99 4.92 37.59 3.20
N HIS A 100 3.64 37.22 3.41
CA HIS A 100 2.54 38.17 3.50
C HIS A 100 1.56 37.99 4.66
N SER A 101 1.68 36.91 5.46
CA SER A 101 0.69 36.57 6.49
C SER A 101 1.25 36.52 7.91
N ASP A 102 0.38 36.83 8.88
CA ASP A 102 0.65 36.64 10.32
C ASP A 102 0.39 35.16 10.77
N GLN A 103 -0.21 34.33 9.90
CA GLN A 103 -0.55 32.93 10.16
C GLN A 103 0.34 31.95 9.37
N ILE A 104 1.61 32.24 9.35
CA ILE A 104 2.63 31.41 8.69
C ILE A 104 2.65 30.02 9.34
N PRO A 105 2.71 28.91 8.57
CA PRO A 105 2.90 27.60 9.16
C PRO A 105 4.23 27.52 9.94
N ASP A 106 4.14 27.10 11.19
CA ASP A 106 5.34 26.76 11.99
C ASP A 106 5.84 25.37 11.63
N ILE A 107 4.92 24.45 11.30
CA ILE A 107 5.15 23.11 10.74
C ILE A 107 4.12 22.85 9.65
N TYR A 108 4.48 22.03 8.70
CA TYR A 108 3.55 21.57 7.67
C TYR A 108 3.91 20.16 7.20
N LEU A 109 2.88 19.42 6.80
CA LEU A 109 3.03 18.12 6.18
C LEU A 109 3.24 18.32 4.69
N LEU A 110 4.15 17.56 4.12
CA LEU A 110 4.52 17.64 2.72
C LEU A 110 4.80 16.24 2.19
N SER A 111 4.40 15.98 0.96
CA SER A 111 4.79 14.76 0.25
C SER A 111 6.30 14.76 -0.03
N SER A 112 6.93 13.60 0.05
CA SER A 112 8.38 13.45 -0.14
C SER A 112 8.86 13.87 -1.53
N ASP A 113 8.03 13.78 -2.56
CA ASP A 113 8.33 14.24 -3.92
C ASP A 113 8.52 15.76 -4.05
N SER A 114 7.95 16.52 -3.12
CA SER A 114 8.05 17.98 -3.06
C SER A 114 9.08 18.48 -2.03
N LEU A 115 9.69 17.57 -1.26
CA LEU A 115 10.56 17.93 -0.14
C LEU A 115 11.87 18.60 -0.60
N GLU A 116 12.49 18.09 -1.66
CA GLU A 116 13.68 18.73 -2.26
C GLU A 116 13.36 20.15 -2.72
N LYS A 117 12.25 20.33 -3.41
CA LYS A 117 11.78 21.65 -3.87
C LYS A 117 11.59 22.61 -2.70
N ALA A 118 10.99 22.15 -1.60
CA ALA A 118 10.81 22.94 -0.40
C ALA A 118 12.17 23.34 0.22
N TYR A 119 13.13 22.43 0.27
CA TYR A 119 14.48 22.71 0.79
C TYR A 119 15.21 23.73 -0.06
N LEU A 120 15.21 23.57 -1.38
CA LEU A 120 15.86 24.49 -2.31
C LEU A 120 15.21 25.88 -2.33
N ALA A 121 13.90 25.96 -2.09
CA ALA A 121 13.18 27.22 -1.93
C ALA A 121 13.38 27.89 -0.56
N GLY A 122 14.11 27.25 0.37
CA GLY A 122 14.33 27.77 1.73
C GLY A 122 13.11 27.62 2.65
N LEU A 123 12.11 26.86 2.25
CA LEU A 123 10.91 26.59 3.04
C LEU A 123 11.12 25.43 4.03
N ALA A 124 11.98 24.47 3.70
CA ALA A 124 12.44 23.42 4.59
C ALA A 124 13.90 23.62 4.97
N SER A 125 14.32 23.09 6.11
CA SER A 125 15.71 23.18 6.57
C SER A 125 16.13 21.87 7.24
N LYS A 126 17.44 21.65 7.36
CA LYS A 126 17.94 20.49 8.12
C LYS A 126 17.25 20.42 9.49
N VAL A 127 16.68 19.28 9.78
CA VAL A 127 16.03 19.00 11.06
C VAL A 127 17.10 18.78 12.12
N PRO A 128 17.03 19.46 13.28
CA PRO A 128 17.86 19.11 14.41
C PRO A 128 17.28 17.85 15.07
N ASP A 129 17.92 16.71 14.86
CA ASP A 129 17.52 15.45 15.51
C ASP A 129 18.11 15.41 16.94
N THR A 130 17.52 16.21 17.82
CA THR A 130 17.98 16.34 19.21
C THR A 130 17.58 15.16 20.10
N GLU A 131 16.57 14.40 19.67
CA GLU A 131 16.06 13.23 20.39
C GLU A 131 16.59 11.92 19.81
N GLU A 132 17.47 12.01 18.79
CA GLU A 132 18.08 10.86 18.11
C GLU A 132 17.04 9.82 17.64
N ILE A 133 15.88 10.31 17.09
CA ILE A 133 14.79 9.45 16.64
C ILE A 133 14.82 9.15 15.14
N CYS A 134 15.66 9.86 14.37
CA CYS A 134 15.77 9.67 12.92
C CYS A 134 16.73 8.52 12.59
N ASP A 135 16.41 7.35 13.06
CA ASP A 135 17.18 6.13 12.86
C ASP A 135 16.28 4.94 12.45
N THR A 136 16.91 3.81 12.16
CA THR A 136 16.21 2.59 11.72
C THR A 136 15.48 1.84 12.84
N ASP A 137 15.68 2.21 14.10
CA ASP A 137 14.94 1.65 15.23
C ASP A 137 13.54 2.29 15.34
N HIS A 138 13.40 3.54 14.83
CA HIS A 138 12.16 4.29 14.90
C HIS A 138 11.43 4.36 13.55
N PHE A 139 12.16 4.39 12.44
CA PHE A 139 11.58 4.52 11.08
C PHE A 139 12.16 3.48 10.13
N SER A 140 11.38 3.08 9.12
CA SER A 140 11.90 2.25 8.05
C SER A 140 13.00 2.97 7.26
N GLN A 141 13.94 2.22 6.70
CA GLN A 141 15.01 2.77 5.87
C GLN A 141 14.46 3.59 4.70
N ALA A 142 13.37 3.13 4.07
CA ALA A 142 12.70 3.84 2.98
C ALA A 142 12.13 5.19 3.44
N ALA A 143 11.54 5.26 4.63
CA ALA A 143 11.02 6.50 5.18
C ALA A 143 12.15 7.52 5.49
N LEU A 144 13.28 7.05 6.03
CA LEU A 144 14.44 7.89 6.26
C LEU A 144 15.08 8.39 4.96
N ALA A 145 15.18 7.51 3.95
CA ALA A 145 15.68 7.89 2.63
C ALA A 145 14.81 8.98 1.99
N ALA A 146 13.49 8.85 2.10
CA ALA A 146 12.53 9.82 1.55
C ALA A 146 12.63 11.24 2.15
N VAL A 147 13.17 11.39 3.36
CA VAL A 147 13.36 12.68 4.03
C VAL A 147 14.80 13.15 4.07
N THR A 148 15.70 12.41 3.42
CA THR A 148 17.12 12.73 3.35
C THR A 148 17.47 13.36 2.02
N TYR A 149 18.14 14.51 2.04
CA TYR A 149 18.67 15.20 0.87
C TYR A 149 20.13 15.58 1.09
N HIS A 150 21.05 15.09 0.23
CA HIS A 150 22.49 15.30 0.37
C HIS A 150 22.99 15.07 1.81
N ASP A 151 22.75 13.88 2.34
CA ASP A 151 23.13 13.46 3.71
C ASP A 151 22.52 14.31 4.84
N LYS A 152 21.46 15.06 4.55
CA LYS A 152 20.75 15.87 5.54
C LYS A 152 19.31 15.42 5.66
N ILE A 153 18.89 15.12 6.87
CA ILE A 153 17.49 14.93 7.18
C ILE A 153 16.81 16.30 7.18
N ILE A 154 15.87 16.51 6.27
CA ILE A 154 15.18 17.79 6.04
C ILE A 154 13.69 17.78 6.39
N GLY A 155 13.21 16.65 6.90
CA GLY A 155 11.86 16.45 7.43
C GLY A 155 11.82 15.28 8.39
N TYR A 156 10.74 15.14 9.14
CA TYR A 156 10.46 13.93 9.90
C TYR A 156 9.47 13.06 9.13
N PRO A 157 9.70 11.76 8.97
CA PRO A 157 8.69 10.87 8.43
C PRO A 157 7.44 10.88 9.33
N VAL A 158 6.26 11.02 8.76
CA VAL A 158 5.00 10.98 9.52
C VAL A 158 4.24 9.71 9.21
N TYR A 159 4.04 9.43 7.95
CA TYR A 159 3.48 8.18 7.44
C TYR A 159 4.01 7.93 6.03
N PHE A 160 3.89 6.71 5.57
CA PHE A 160 4.13 6.37 4.18
C PHE A 160 2.98 5.52 3.67
N ASP A 161 2.76 5.61 2.38
CA ASP A 161 1.85 4.74 1.67
C ASP A 161 2.64 3.79 0.79
N THR A 162 2.07 2.66 0.48
CA THR A 162 2.66 1.66 -0.41
C THR A 162 1.56 0.98 -1.21
N SER A 163 1.88 0.63 -2.44
CA SER A 163 1.04 -0.31 -3.17
C SER A 163 1.36 -1.74 -2.75
N ALA A 164 0.34 -2.55 -2.62
CA ALA A 164 0.45 -3.96 -2.26
C ALA A 164 -0.50 -4.81 -3.10
N LEU A 165 -0.14 -6.07 -3.31
CA LEU A 165 -1.06 -7.06 -3.83
C LEU A 165 -2.10 -7.37 -2.74
N VAL A 166 -3.36 -7.09 -3.04
CA VAL A 166 -4.52 -7.40 -2.20
C VAL A 166 -5.21 -8.62 -2.80
N TYR A 167 -5.59 -9.58 -1.99
CA TYR A 167 -6.20 -10.82 -2.46
C TYR A 167 -7.43 -11.22 -1.66
N ASN A 168 -8.34 -11.92 -2.33
CA ASN A 168 -9.48 -12.56 -1.70
C ASN A 168 -9.05 -13.94 -1.20
N GLU A 169 -9.01 -14.12 0.12
CA GLU A 169 -8.54 -15.34 0.76
C GLU A 169 -9.43 -16.54 0.45
N ASP A 170 -10.75 -16.33 0.34
CA ASP A 170 -11.68 -17.41 0.07
C ASP A 170 -11.53 -17.94 -1.37
N TYR A 171 -11.30 -17.07 -2.35
CA TYR A 171 -11.02 -17.50 -3.72
C TYR A 171 -9.68 -18.22 -3.83
N LEU A 172 -8.67 -17.76 -3.09
CA LEU A 172 -7.37 -18.42 -3.08
C LEU A 172 -7.43 -19.80 -2.43
N LYS A 173 -8.24 -19.98 -1.38
CA LYS A 173 -8.54 -21.28 -0.78
C LYS A 173 -9.31 -22.18 -1.75
N THR A 174 -10.30 -21.63 -2.45
CA THR A 174 -11.06 -22.35 -3.47
C THR A 174 -10.13 -22.88 -4.56
N TRP A 175 -9.25 -22.02 -5.09
CA TRP A 175 -8.25 -22.44 -6.06
C TRP A 175 -7.35 -23.55 -5.51
N ALA A 176 -6.86 -23.44 -4.28
CA ALA A 176 -6.01 -24.44 -3.65
C ALA A 176 -6.72 -25.80 -3.50
N THR A 177 -8.01 -25.79 -3.17
CA THR A 177 -8.83 -27.00 -3.12
C THR A 177 -8.99 -27.63 -4.50
N GLN A 178 -9.26 -26.84 -5.53
CA GLN A 178 -9.36 -27.30 -6.92
C GLN A 178 -8.05 -27.95 -7.40
N GLN A 179 -6.90 -27.39 -7.04
CA GLN A 179 -5.61 -28.00 -7.37
C GLN A 179 -5.39 -29.35 -6.65
N ALA A 180 -5.77 -29.43 -5.37
CA ALA A 180 -5.68 -30.66 -4.59
C ALA A 180 -6.59 -31.78 -5.16
N GLU A 181 -7.82 -31.45 -5.51
CA GLU A 181 -8.76 -32.37 -6.13
C GLU A 181 -8.26 -32.87 -7.48
N LYS A 182 -7.73 -31.96 -8.31
CA LYS A 182 -7.16 -32.31 -9.62
C LYS A 182 -5.95 -33.25 -9.51
N GLU A 183 -5.05 -33.00 -8.56
CA GLU A 183 -3.89 -33.85 -8.33
C GLU A 183 -4.29 -35.25 -7.87
N LEU A 184 -5.23 -35.34 -6.90
CA LEU A 184 -5.68 -36.62 -6.36
C LEU A 184 -6.54 -37.43 -7.36
N SER A 185 -7.33 -36.77 -8.19
CA SER A 185 -8.10 -37.42 -9.25
C SER A 185 -7.21 -37.86 -10.42
N GLY A 186 -6.22 -37.07 -10.81
CA GLY A 186 -5.27 -37.40 -11.87
C GLY A 186 -4.27 -38.50 -11.50
N SER A 187 -4.05 -38.74 -10.21
CA SER A 187 -3.21 -39.85 -9.72
C SER A 187 -3.90 -41.23 -9.82
N SER A 188 -5.24 -41.24 -9.98
CA SER A 188 -6.01 -42.48 -10.09
C SER A 188 -5.95 -43.11 -11.49
N ASP A 189 -5.53 -42.37 -12.53
CA ASP A 189 -5.56 -42.84 -13.92
C ASP A 189 -4.23 -43.46 -14.41
N ASN A 190 -3.19 -43.57 -13.55
CA ASN A 190 -1.85 -43.95 -13.99
C ASN A 190 -1.37 -45.33 -13.52
N ASP A 191 -2.21 -46.22 -12.98
CA ASP A 191 -1.81 -47.57 -12.54
C ASP A 191 -2.61 -48.69 -13.27
N GLU A 192 -2.52 -48.73 -14.62
CA GLU A 192 -2.71 -50.00 -15.32
C GLU A 192 -1.64 -50.16 -16.41
N PRO A 193 -0.85 -51.29 -16.38
CA PRO A 193 0.08 -51.59 -17.47
C PRO A 193 -0.71 -52.13 -18.67
N VAL A 194 -0.55 -51.45 -19.81
CA VAL A 194 -1.03 -51.93 -21.12
C VAL A 194 -0.32 -53.26 -21.42
N GLY A 195 -1.03 -54.33 -21.22
CA GLY A 195 -0.64 -55.66 -21.75
C GLY A 195 -1.19 -55.82 -23.17
N GLU A 196 -0.28 -55.94 -24.13
CA GLU A 196 -0.58 -56.40 -25.48
C GLU A 196 -1.20 -57.82 -25.46
N GLY A 197 -2.35 -58.00 -26.09
CA GLY A 197 -2.94 -59.32 -26.34
C GLY A 197 -4.23 -59.24 -27.13
N GLU A 198 -4.13 -59.37 -28.46
CA GLU A 198 -5.24 -59.61 -29.34
C GLU A 198 -5.95 -60.92 -28.94
N GLU A 199 -7.30 -60.89 -28.81
CA GLU A 199 -8.14 -62.00 -29.28
C GLU A 199 -9.61 -61.55 -29.42
N ILE A 200 -10.12 -61.75 -30.60
CA ILE A 200 -11.52 -61.55 -31.01
C ILE A 200 -12.32 -62.74 -30.48
N ILE A 201 -13.42 -62.51 -29.75
CA ILE A 201 -14.56 -63.47 -29.67
C ILE A 201 -15.88 -62.71 -29.42
N GLU A 202 -16.91 -63.22 -30.08
CA GLU A 202 -18.23 -62.78 -30.40
C GLU A 202 -19.18 -62.46 -29.22
N GLU A 203 -20.26 -61.73 -29.62
CA GLU A 203 -21.53 -61.47 -28.94
C GLU A 203 -22.04 -62.56 -28.01
N ASP A 204 -22.45 -62.22 -26.83
CA ASP A 204 -23.85 -62.22 -26.36
C ASP A 204 -23.95 -61.90 -24.86
N SER A 205 -25.09 -61.32 -24.48
CA SER A 205 -25.65 -61.14 -23.13
C SER A 205 -25.10 -59.98 -22.25
N LEU A 206 -25.96 -58.98 -22.17
CA LEU A 206 -26.01 -57.99 -21.08
C LEU A 206 -26.23 -58.66 -19.71
N PRO A 207 -25.57 -58.13 -18.66
CA PRO A 207 -26.36 -57.77 -17.50
C PRO A 207 -26.21 -56.25 -17.20
N GLU A 208 -27.32 -55.65 -16.94
CA GLU A 208 -27.51 -54.37 -16.29
C GLU A 208 -26.81 -54.38 -14.91
N ASP A 209 -26.38 -53.16 -14.55
CA ASP A 209 -25.93 -52.77 -13.19
C ASP A 209 -24.42 -52.92 -12.89
N GLN A 210 -23.64 -52.05 -13.52
CA GLN A 210 -22.40 -51.58 -12.86
C GLN A 210 -22.57 -50.09 -12.58
N THR A 211 -23.08 -49.79 -11.39
CA THR A 211 -22.82 -48.55 -10.71
C THR A 211 -21.33 -48.30 -10.75
N THR A 212 -20.88 -47.36 -11.56
CA THR A 212 -19.56 -46.82 -11.54
C THR A 212 -19.38 -46.21 -10.14
N GLU A 213 -18.74 -46.91 -9.22
CA GLU A 213 -18.23 -46.33 -7.99
C GLU A 213 -17.26 -45.24 -8.44
N GLN A 214 -17.74 -44.00 -8.52
CA GLN A 214 -16.85 -42.85 -8.50
C GLN A 214 -16.01 -43.01 -7.25
N ALA A 215 -14.71 -43.19 -7.43
CA ALA A 215 -13.73 -43.20 -6.34
C ALA A 215 -13.97 -41.87 -5.58
N THR A 216 -14.56 -41.97 -4.41
CA THR A 216 -14.74 -40.81 -3.52
C THR A 216 -13.35 -40.42 -3.06
N VAL A 217 -12.84 -39.32 -3.60
CA VAL A 217 -11.58 -38.75 -3.17
C VAL A 217 -11.72 -38.50 -1.66
N ASP A 218 -10.73 -38.96 -0.88
CA ASP A 218 -10.74 -38.80 0.56
C ASP A 218 -10.69 -37.29 0.90
N GLU A 219 -11.78 -36.77 1.44
CA GLU A 219 -11.95 -35.36 1.81
C GLU A 219 -10.83 -34.89 2.77
N ALA A 220 -10.36 -35.77 3.65
CA ALA A 220 -9.27 -35.44 4.55
C ALA A 220 -7.93 -35.28 3.79
N ALA A 221 -7.69 -36.09 2.76
CA ALA A 221 -6.52 -35.96 1.89
C ALA A 221 -6.60 -34.71 1.04
N VAL A 222 -7.77 -34.36 0.50
CA VAL A 222 -7.98 -33.11 -0.23
C VAL A 222 -7.68 -31.90 0.65
N ASN A 223 -8.24 -31.86 1.86
CA ASN A 223 -8.04 -30.74 2.77
C ASN A 223 -6.55 -30.58 3.16
N ALA A 224 -5.86 -31.68 3.47
CA ALA A 224 -4.45 -31.63 3.82
C ALA A 224 -3.55 -31.16 2.66
N LEU A 225 -3.89 -31.53 1.44
CA LEU A 225 -3.17 -31.10 0.23
C LEU A 225 -3.52 -29.67 -0.13
N ALA A 226 -4.79 -29.27 0.01
CA ALA A 226 -5.24 -27.88 -0.21
C ALA A 226 -4.52 -26.89 0.73
N GLU A 227 -4.30 -27.24 2.00
CA GLU A 227 -3.51 -26.42 2.91
C GLU A 227 -2.07 -26.21 2.41
N GLN A 228 -1.46 -27.22 1.80
CA GLN A 228 -0.12 -27.10 1.23
C GLN A 228 -0.09 -26.20 -0.02
N TYR A 229 -1.12 -26.31 -0.87
CA TYR A 229 -1.28 -25.41 -2.00
C TYR A 229 -1.51 -23.98 -1.53
N PHE A 230 -2.42 -23.77 -0.58
CA PHE A 230 -2.72 -22.46 -0.04
C PHE A 230 -1.50 -21.79 0.60
N ALA A 231 -0.67 -22.53 1.34
CA ALA A 231 0.55 -22.00 1.95
C ALA A 231 1.57 -21.47 0.93
N LYS A 232 1.45 -21.84 -0.35
CA LYS A 232 2.32 -21.41 -1.45
C LYS A 232 1.57 -20.59 -2.51
N ALA A 233 0.30 -20.30 -2.29
CA ALA A 233 -0.59 -19.74 -3.30
C ALA A 233 -0.37 -18.25 -3.57
N LEU A 234 0.31 -17.53 -2.67
CA LEU A 234 0.59 -16.11 -2.90
C LEU A 234 1.60 -15.97 -4.04
N PRO A 235 1.21 -15.33 -5.16
CA PRO A 235 2.08 -15.21 -6.31
C PRO A 235 3.28 -14.32 -5.98
N SER A 236 4.47 -14.78 -6.33
CA SER A 236 5.71 -14.02 -6.21
C SER A 236 6.27 -13.58 -7.56
N THR A 237 5.74 -14.16 -8.63
CA THR A 237 6.10 -13.87 -10.01
C THR A 237 4.87 -13.67 -10.89
N VAL A 238 5.08 -13.11 -12.08
CA VAL A 238 4.03 -13.02 -13.09
C VAL A 238 3.55 -14.41 -13.53
N ASP A 239 4.48 -15.38 -13.64
CA ASP A 239 4.12 -16.74 -14.03
C ASP A 239 3.21 -17.42 -12.99
N ASP A 240 3.38 -17.12 -11.70
CA ASP A 240 2.47 -17.63 -10.65
C ASP A 240 1.05 -17.07 -10.85
N LEU A 241 0.93 -15.78 -11.16
CA LEU A 241 -0.37 -15.14 -11.46
C LEU A 241 -1.04 -15.76 -12.69
N LEU A 242 -0.27 -15.97 -13.76
CA LEU A 242 -0.78 -16.58 -14.98
C LEU A 242 -1.21 -18.04 -14.75
N ASN A 243 -0.44 -18.80 -13.97
CA ASN A 243 -0.80 -20.16 -13.60
C ASN A 243 -2.11 -20.22 -12.79
N ILE A 244 -2.31 -19.29 -11.84
CA ILE A 244 -3.57 -19.20 -11.11
C ILE A 244 -4.71 -18.86 -12.09
N ALA A 245 -4.49 -17.91 -13.00
CA ALA A 245 -5.51 -17.50 -13.96
C ALA A 245 -5.92 -18.63 -14.93
N ASP A 246 -4.96 -19.46 -15.34
CA ASP A 246 -5.20 -20.59 -16.23
C ASP A 246 -5.88 -21.78 -15.54
N THR A 247 -5.71 -21.92 -14.22
CA THR A 247 -6.13 -23.10 -13.48
C THR A 247 -7.27 -22.89 -12.49
N PHE A 248 -7.68 -21.63 -12.27
CA PHE A 248 -8.78 -21.28 -11.38
C PHE A 248 -10.12 -21.47 -12.08
N ASP A 249 -10.94 -22.40 -11.59
CA ASP A 249 -12.35 -22.49 -11.98
C ASP A 249 -13.14 -21.50 -11.13
N ALA A 250 -13.38 -20.33 -11.73
CA ALA A 250 -13.92 -19.18 -11.03
C ALA A 250 -15.42 -19.38 -10.74
N PRO A 251 -15.88 -19.11 -9.51
CA PRO A 251 -17.30 -19.15 -9.17
C PRO A 251 -18.09 -18.06 -9.93
N GLU A 252 -19.42 -18.24 -9.99
CA GLU A 252 -20.31 -17.27 -10.63
C GLU A 252 -20.15 -15.88 -10.00
N GLY A 253 -20.02 -14.87 -10.85
CA GLY A 253 -19.82 -13.47 -10.43
C GLY A 253 -18.37 -13.00 -10.42
N VAL A 254 -17.39 -13.92 -10.49
CA VAL A 254 -15.98 -13.55 -10.67
C VAL A 254 -15.73 -13.24 -12.15
N GLU A 255 -15.31 -12.01 -12.43
CA GLU A 255 -15.05 -11.51 -13.79
C GLU A 255 -13.61 -11.77 -14.25
N GLY A 256 -12.67 -11.94 -13.32
CA GLY A 256 -11.27 -12.18 -13.62
C GLY A 256 -10.41 -12.47 -12.40
N VAL A 257 -9.22 -13.01 -12.63
CA VAL A 257 -8.30 -13.32 -11.55
C VAL A 257 -7.61 -12.06 -11.03
N MET A 258 -7.24 -11.13 -11.91
CA MET A 258 -6.55 -9.90 -11.50
C MET A 258 -7.05 -8.69 -12.30
N LYS A 259 -7.26 -7.59 -11.59
CA LYS A 259 -7.58 -6.29 -12.18
C LYS A 259 -6.93 -5.19 -11.35
N TRP A 260 -6.28 -4.23 -12.00
CA TRP A 260 -5.65 -3.10 -11.29
C TRP A 260 -5.68 -1.84 -12.17
N ASP A 261 -5.37 -0.67 -11.58
CA ASP A 261 -5.22 0.57 -12.34
C ASP A 261 -3.90 0.56 -13.12
N VAL A 262 -4.02 0.32 -14.43
CA VAL A 262 -2.89 0.24 -15.36
C VAL A 262 -2.39 1.61 -15.83
N ASN A 263 -3.03 2.70 -15.44
CA ASN A 263 -2.72 4.04 -15.94
C ASN A 263 -1.77 4.82 -15.04
N ASN A 264 -1.64 4.45 -13.77
CA ASN A 264 -0.83 5.16 -12.82
C ASN A 264 0.44 4.38 -12.49
N ILE A 265 1.61 5.00 -12.70
CA ILE A 265 2.91 4.37 -12.44
C ILE A 265 3.06 3.89 -11.00
N PHE A 266 2.44 4.55 -10.03
CA PHE A 266 2.47 4.15 -8.62
C PHE A 266 1.95 2.72 -8.39
N TYR A 267 0.87 2.34 -9.08
CA TYR A 267 0.30 0.98 -9.02
C TYR A 267 1.00 -0.01 -9.94
N ASN A 268 1.92 0.46 -10.77
CA ASN A 268 2.62 -0.35 -11.77
C ASN A 268 4.12 -0.49 -11.50
N TYR A 269 4.62 0.19 -10.47
CA TYR A 269 6.04 0.18 -10.13
C TYR A 269 6.56 -1.21 -9.77
N TRP A 270 5.71 -2.09 -9.24
CA TRP A 270 6.03 -3.49 -8.91
C TRP A 270 6.55 -4.28 -10.12
N ILE A 271 6.10 -3.96 -11.34
CA ILE A 271 6.56 -4.63 -12.56
C ILE A 271 7.74 -3.90 -13.23
N VAL A 272 7.74 -2.57 -13.24
CA VAL A 272 8.75 -1.79 -13.99
C VAL A 272 9.89 -1.27 -13.12
N GLY A 273 9.70 -1.16 -11.79
CA GLY A 273 10.61 -0.48 -10.89
C GLY A 273 12.01 -1.07 -10.82
N ASN A 274 12.13 -2.38 -10.99
CA ASN A 274 13.43 -3.08 -10.99
C ASN A 274 14.28 -2.81 -12.26
N TYR A 275 13.69 -2.26 -13.31
CA TYR A 275 14.34 -2.09 -14.60
C TYR A 275 14.55 -0.62 -14.98
N MET A 276 13.84 0.29 -14.31
CA MET A 276 13.99 1.72 -14.47
C MET A 276 14.92 2.29 -13.42
N ILE A 277 16.03 2.85 -13.82
CA ILE A 277 16.93 3.58 -12.93
C ILE A 277 16.57 5.06 -13.02
N VAL A 278 16.19 5.64 -11.89
CA VAL A 278 15.83 7.06 -11.78
C VAL A 278 16.49 7.63 -10.52
N GLY A 279 17.69 8.19 -10.69
CA GLY A 279 18.40 8.86 -9.63
C GLY A 279 19.29 7.98 -8.75
N GLY A 280 19.62 6.74 -9.19
CA GLY A 280 20.42 5.80 -8.39
C GLY A 280 19.70 5.28 -7.15
N ASP A 281 20.44 4.64 -6.22
CA ASP A 281 19.89 4.09 -4.98
C ASP A 281 19.15 5.12 -4.09
N PRO A 282 19.69 6.35 -3.89
CA PRO A 282 19.00 7.36 -3.11
C PRO A 282 17.87 8.08 -3.88
N GLY A 283 17.80 7.92 -5.20
CA GLY A 283 16.78 8.55 -6.04
C GLY A 283 17.02 10.04 -6.36
N ASP A 284 18.19 10.59 -6.05
CA ASP A 284 18.51 12.02 -6.23
C ASP A 284 19.70 12.31 -7.16
N ASP A 285 20.37 11.30 -7.69
CA ASP A 285 21.45 11.48 -8.66
C ASP A 285 20.90 11.71 -10.08
N ARG A 286 20.88 12.96 -10.52
CA ARG A 286 20.44 13.38 -11.85
C ARG A 286 21.26 12.79 -13.01
N ASN A 287 22.45 12.27 -12.75
CA ASN A 287 23.30 11.64 -13.74
C ASN A 287 23.04 10.13 -13.86
N ASP A 288 22.38 9.54 -12.89
CA ASP A 288 22.04 8.12 -12.88
C ASP A 288 20.56 7.92 -13.27
N ILE A 289 20.28 8.18 -14.54
CA ILE A 289 18.96 7.99 -15.15
C ILE A 289 19.10 7.04 -16.33
N ASN A 290 18.52 5.85 -16.24
CA ASN A 290 18.48 4.86 -17.31
C ASN A 290 17.09 4.22 -17.41
N ILE A 291 16.16 4.93 -18.02
CA ILE A 291 14.79 4.45 -18.27
C ILE A 291 14.72 3.73 -19.62
N ASN A 292 15.45 4.20 -20.62
CA ASN A 292 15.44 3.64 -21.96
C ASN A 292 16.53 2.58 -22.13
N ASN A 293 16.31 1.43 -21.54
CA ASN A 293 17.17 0.25 -21.64
C ASN A 293 16.39 -0.96 -22.17
N PRO A 294 17.07 -1.99 -22.70
CA PRO A 294 16.41 -3.18 -23.28
C PRO A 294 15.52 -3.92 -22.29
N GLU A 295 15.91 -3.99 -21.01
CA GLU A 295 15.19 -4.68 -19.96
C GLU A 295 13.88 -3.97 -19.63
N THR A 296 13.88 -2.66 -19.55
CA THR A 296 12.67 -1.85 -19.40
C THR A 296 11.72 -2.02 -20.57
N ILE A 297 12.24 -2.01 -21.81
CA ILE A 297 11.41 -2.20 -23.00
C ILE A 297 10.74 -3.58 -22.96
N GLN A 298 11.51 -4.64 -22.69
CA GLN A 298 10.97 -5.99 -22.58
C GLN A 298 9.92 -6.09 -21.45
N CYS A 299 10.17 -5.46 -20.31
CA CYS A 299 9.22 -5.41 -19.20
C CYS A 299 7.90 -4.73 -19.61
N LEU A 300 7.96 -3.63 -20.36
CA LEU A 300 6.77 -2.94 -20.83
C LEU A 300 6.01 -3.76 -21.91
N GLU A 301 6.69 -4.58 -22.70
CA GLU A 301 6.03 -5.54 -23.60
C GLU A 301 5.26 -6.61 -22.82
N VAL A 302 5.87 -7.16 -21.76
CA VAL A 302 5.18 -8.09 -20.83
C VAL A 302 3.99 -7.41 -20.17
N TYR A 303 4.17 -6.19 -19.67
CA TYR A 303 3.10 -5.40 -19.07
C TYR A 303 1.90 -5.21 -20.01
N LYS A 304 2.17 -4.87 -21.27
CA LYS A 304 1.14 -4.75 -22.31
C LYS A 304 0.42 -6.09 -22.54
N ALA A 305 1.16 -7.20 -22.57
CA ALA A 305 0.59 -8.53 -22.74
C ALA A 305 -0.30 -8.92 -21.54
N LEU A 306 0.09 -8.60 -20.32
CA LEU A 306 -0.72 -8.81 -19.12
C LEU A 306 -2.04 -8.04 -19.17
N ASN A 307 -2.02 -6.77 -19.58
CA ASN A 307 -3.24 -5.98 -19.73
C ASN A 307 -4.23 -6.62 -20.71
N GLN A 308 -3.71 -7.17 -21.81
CA GLN A 308 -4.53 -7.88 -22.80
C GLN A 308 -5.02 -9.23 -22.25
N PHE A 309 -4.17 -9.96 -21.55
CA PHE A 309 -4.52 -11.27 -20.97
C PHE A 309 -5.63 -11.13 -19.92
N PHE A 310 -5.56 -10.14 -19.05
CA PHE A 310 -6.57 -9.89 -18.02
C PHE A 310 -7.74 -9.04 -18.51
N PHE A 311 -7.85 -8.74 -19.82
CA PHE A 311 -8.92 -7.95 -20.44
C PHE A 311 -9.17 -6.59 -19.75
N ILE A 312 -8.08 -5.89 -19.37
CA ILE A 312 -8.21 -4.60 -18.71
C ILE A 312 -8.34 -3.50 -19.77
N GLU A 313 -9.46 -2.79 -19.74
CA GLU A 313 -9.72 -1.65 -20.61
C GLU A 313 -9.07 -0.38 -20.07
N SER A 314 -7.88 -0.06 -20.56
CA SER A 314 -7.08 1.08 -20.08
C SER A 314 -7.79 2.44 -20.18
N ASP A 315 -8.74 2.58 -21.11
CA ASP A 315 -9.45 3.85 -21.31
C ASP A 315 -10.52 4.14 -20.23
N THR A 316 -10.97 3.11 -19.52
CA THR A 316 -12.08 3.20 -18.56
C THR A 316 -11.70 2.82 -17.15
N VAL A 317 -10.61 2.07 -16.98
CA VAL A 317 -10.15 1.61 -15.66
C VAL A 317 -9.63 2.78 -14.84
N THR A 318 -10.05 2.82 -13.57
CA THR A 318 -9.55 3.74 -12.55
C THR A 318 -9.28 2.99 -11.28
N TYR A 319 -8.44 3.53 -10.39
CA TYR A 319 -8.18 2.94 -9.09
C TYR A 319 -9.48 2.64 -8.31
N ASP A 320 -10.39 3.60 -8.25
CA ASP A 320 -11.65 3.42 -7.54
C ASP A 320 -12.51 2.30 -8.13
N SER A 321 -12.55 2.17 -9.46
CA SER A 321 -13.33 1.12 -10.11
C SER A 321 -12.76 -0.28 -9.84
N VAL A 322 -11.43 -0.45 -9.84
CA VAL A 322 -10.83 -1.77 -9.58
C VAL A 322 -10.93 -2.17 -8.12
N ILE A 323 -10.79 -1.22 -7.20
CA ILE A 323 -11.01 -1.49 -5.77
C ILE A 323 -12.47 -1.85 -5.50
N GLN A 324 -13.43 -1.18 -6.17
CA GLN A 324 -14.84 -1.53 -6.03
C GLN A 324 -15.14 -2.92 -6.59
N ASP A 325 -14.61 -3.27 -7.75
CA ASP A 325 -14.75 -4.62 -8.32
C ASP A 325 -14.17 -5.70 -7.38
N PHE A 326 -13.06 -5.40 -6.72
CA PHE A 326 -12.48 -6.30 -5.71
C PHE A 326 -13.39 -6.44 -4.48
N ILE A 327 -13.91 -5.34 -3.94
CA ILE A 327 -14.86 -5.33 -2.81
C ILE A 327 -16.15 -6.10 -3.17
N ASP A 328 -16.63 -5.95 -4.40
CA ASP A 328 -17.81 -6.64 -4.91
C ASP A 328 -17.55 -8.15 -5.19
N GLY A 329 -16.32 -8.63 -4.97
CA GLY A 329 -15.94 -10.02 -5.18
C GLY A 329 -15.78 -10.43 -6.65
N LYS A 330 -15.61 -9.48 -7.56
CA LYS A 330 -15.48 -9.77 -9.00
C LYS A 330 -14.08 -10.19 -9.41
N THR A 331 -13.09 -9.96 -8.57
CA THR A 331 -11.69 -10.32 -8.83
C THR A 331 -11.03 -10.97 -7.62
N MET A 332 -10.08 -11.87 -7.88
CA MET A 332 -9.31 -12.52 -6.82
C MET A 332 -8.19 -11.61 -6.30
N PHE A 333 -7.50 -10.90 -7.19
CA PHE A 333 -6.37 -10.02 -6.87
C PHE A 333 -6.58 -8.61 -7.40
N THR A 334 -6.06 -7.64 -6.67
CA THR A 334 -5.90 -6.26 -7.14
C THR A 334 -4.62 -5.64 -6.56
N ILE A 335 -4.20 -4.51 -7.11
CA ILE A 335 -3.17 -3.66 -6.50
C ILE A 335 -3.87 -2.50 -5.80
N GLY A 336 -3.65 -2.40 -4.50
CA GLY A 336 -4.25 -1.34 -3.69
C GLY A 336 -3.24 -0.67 -2.77
N THR A 337 -3.58 0.49 -2.27
CA THR A 337 -2.84 1.24 -1.26
C THR A 337 -3.48 1.03 0.12
N THR A 338 -2.91 1.63 1.16
CA THR A 338 -3.37 1.43 2.55
C THR A 338 -4.81 1.91 2.79
N ASP A 339 -5.37 2.74 1.90
CA ASP A 339 -6.77 3.20 1.96
C ASP A 339 -7.78 2.05 1.78
N VAL A 340 -7.40 0.98 1.07
CA VAL A 340 -8.25 -0.20 0.86
C VAL A 340 -8.71 -0.78 2.19
N VAL A 341 -7.85 -0.76 3.22
CA VAL A 341 -8.18 -1.28 4.57
C VAL A 341 -9.41 -0.59 5.18
N LYS A 342 -9.67 0.67 4.82
CA LYS A 342 -10.85 1.41 5.31
C LYS A 342 -12.10 1.13 4.49
N ARG A 343 -11.93 0.60 3.28
CA ARG A 343 -13.01 0.34 2.31
C ARG A 343 -13.53 -1.09 2.39
N LEU A 344 -12.70 -2.02 2.90
CA LEU A 344 -13.06 -3.39 3.23
C LEU A 344 -13.80 -3.47 4.57
#